data_4f675561d6a1948729712979ce295cba
#
_entry.id   4f675561d6a1948729712979ce295cba
#
_cell.length_a   1.000
_cell.length_b   1.000
_cell.length_c   1.000
_cell.angle_alpha   90.00
_cell.angle_beta   90.00
_cell.angle_gamma   90.00
#
_symmetry.space_group_name_H-M   'P 1'
#
loop_
_entity.id
_entity.type
_entity.pdbx_description
1 polymer ?
#
loop_
_entity_poly.entity_id
_entity_poly.type
_entity_poly.pdbx_seq_one_letter_code
_entity_poly.pdbx_strand_id
1 'polypeptide(L)'
;MENKETVLVTGGSGFIGSHCIIQLAAEGYNVKATVRDLSRTNKLNQILLNGLEKHEGKTDLSVDWKVANLSSDKGWDEAVKGCDYVLHVASPIGMQLPKNEDEMVKPAVEGTLRVLNAASKAGVKRVVITSSVAAIMYGTDKQGVFDEEDWTNPNSKTTNVYAKSKTLAEKAAWDFIKKDTSGMELSTVLPAMVFGPILEEDFGVSVGAILDMMNGKYPIVPNWDMGVVDVRDVASLELLAMTKPEAAGKRFVCSAENMFMKDQNEYLSEIFPESASKIPKRVAPNWLIKFLALFLPALKMIAEGLGKERSMDSSQARDLLGWNPRSAKEAVKSAAESAKEFGLIED
;
A
#
# COMPACT_ATOMS: atom_id res chain seq x y z
N MET A 1 23.35 -15.61 22.00
CA MET A 1 22.62 -15.17 20.78
C MET A 1 21.34 -14.53 21.27
N GLU A 2 21.18 -13.24 21.08
CA GLU A 2 19.89 -12.59 21.34
C GLU A 2 18.82 -13.29 20.51
N ASN A 3 17.70 -13.59 21.15
CA ASN A 3 16.59 -14.26 20.49
C ASN A 3 15.93 -13.22 19.55
N LYS A 4 16.24 -13.27 18.26
CA LYS A 4 15.71 -12.33 17.29
C LYS A 4 14.20 -12.48 17.20
N GLU A 5 13.47 -11.37 17.32
CA GLU A 5 12.02 -11.38 17.19
C GLU A 5 11.59 -11.83 15.78
N THR A 6 10.47 -12.52 15.70
CA THR A 6 9.93 -13.08 14.46
C THR A 6 8.73 -12.29 13.99
N VAL A 7 8.75 -11.86 12.74
CA VAL A 7 7.69 -11.05 12.12
C VAL A 7 7.07 -11.81 10.97
N LEU A 8 5.74 -11.89 10.97
CA LEU A 8 4.99 -12.39 9.83
C LEU A 8 4.60 -11.22 8.92
N VAL A 9 4.97 -11.29 7.63
CA VAL A 9 4.48 -10.39 6.58
C VAL A 9 3.43 -11.13 5.74
N THR A 10 2.18 -10.72 5.80
CA THR A 10 1.17 -11.29 4.91
C THR A 10 1.25 -10.62 3.53
N GLY A 11 1.04 -11.41 2.46
CA GLY A 11 1.18 -10.88 1.11
C GLY A 11 2.63 -10.55 0.73
N GLY A 12 3.57 -11.37 1.19
CA GLY A 12 5.02 -11.16 1.01
C GLY A 12 5.51 -11.12 -0.44
N SER A 13 4.70 -11.56 -1.40
CA SER A 13 5.01 -11.44 -2.84
C SER A 13 4.51 -10.14 -3.47
N GLY A 14 3.80 -9.30 -2.74
CA GLY A 14 3.28 -8.03 -3.28
C GLY A 14 4.29 -6.88 -3.13
N PHE A 15 4.04 -5.78 -3.83
CA PHE A 15 4.94 -4.62 -3.89
C PHE A 15 5.36 -4.10 -2.50
N ILE A 16 4.40 -3.74 -1.64
CA ILE A 16 4.70 -3.26 -0.27
C ILE A 16 5.28 -4.39 0.58
N GLY A 17 4.71 -5.61 0.51
CA GLY A 17 5.15 -6.74 1.32
C GLY A 17 6.60 -7.12 1.09
N SER A 18 7.06 -7.08 -0.16
CA SER A 18 8.46 -7.34 -0.52
C SER A 18 9.42 -6.32 0.11
N HIS A 19 9.07 -5.04 0.10
CA HIS A 19 9.88 -4.00 0.74
C HIS A 19 9.87 -4.09 2.27
N CYS A 20 8.75 -4.50 2.88
CA CYS A 20 8.71 -4.81 4.32
C CYS A 20 9.66 -5.97 4.67
N ILE A 21 9.67 -7.04 3.87
CA ILE A 21 10.58 -8.18 4.08
C ILE A 21 12.05 -7.73 3.99
N ILE A 22 12.40 -6.92 2.97
CA ILE A 22 13.76 -6.40 2.79
C ILE A 22 14.21 -5.62 4.02
N GLN A 23 13.39 -4.68 4.50
CA GLN A 23 13.76 -3.86 5.66
C GLN A 23 13.83 -4.67 6.97
N LEU A 24 12.88 -5.59 7.19
CA LEU A 24 12.93 -6.49 8.34
C LEU A 24 14.20 -7.34 8.34
N ALA A 25 14.59 -7.89 7.19
CA ALA A 25 15.84 -8.63 7.05
C ALA A 25 17.07 -7.74 7.30
N ALA A 26 17.04 -6.51 6.78
CA ALA A 26 18.09 -5.52 7.02
C ALA A 26 18.27 -5.17 8.50
N GLU A 27 17.17 -5.07 9.26
CA GLU A 27 17.18 -4.85 10.71
C GLU A 27 17.47 -6.12 11.52
N GLY A 28 17.55 -7.27 10.86
CA GLY A 28 17.94 -8.54 11.46
C GLY A 28 16.82 -9.33 12.13
N TYR A 29 15.56 -9.05 11.83
CA TYR A 29 14.42 -9.86 12.25
C TYR A 29 14.42 -11.24 11.61
N ASN A 30 13.81 -12.23 12.26
CA ASN A 30 13.42 -13.47 11.63
C ASN A 30 12.12 -13.20 10.82
N VAL A 31 12.15 -13.47 9.53
CA VAL A 31 11.01 -13.14 8.66
C VAL A 31 10.27 -14.40 8.26
N LYS A 32 8.96 -14.42 8.55
CA LYS A 32 7.98 -15.30 7.91
C LYS A 32 7.16 -14.50 6.92
N ALA A 33 6.75 -15.13 5.82
CA ALA A 33 5.88 -14.46 4.86
C ALA A 33 4.83 -15.39 4.29
N THR A 34 3.65 -14.86 3.96
CA THR A 34 2.62 -15.67 3.30
C THR A 34 2.60 -15.46 1.80
N VAL A 35 2.37 -16.57 1.11
CA VAL A 35 2.05 -16.62 -0.32
C VAL A 35 0.83 -17.52 -0.54
N ARG A 36 0.17 -17.40 -1.69
CA ARG A 36 -0.93 -18.30 -2.07
C ARG A 36 -0.43 -19.62 -2.60
N ASP A 37 0.79 -19.66 -3.14
CA ASP A 37 1.42 -20.84 -3.74
C ASP A 37 2.94 -20.76 -3.55
N LEU A 38 3.55 -21.85 -3.11
CA LEU A 38 4.99 -21.97 -2.86
C LEU A 38 5.82 -22.11 -4.14
N SER A 39 5.22 -22.39 -5.28
CA SER A 39 5.95 -22.62 -6.54
C SER A 39 6.85 -21.46 -6.97
N ARG A 40 6.50 -20.23 -6.57
CA ARG A 40 7.25 -19.01 -6.89
C ARG A 40 8.31 -18.62 -5.84
N THR A 41 8.40 -19.30 -4.69
CA THR A 41 9.23 -18.82 -3.57
C THR A 41 10.72 -18.77 -3.88
N ASN A 42 11.25 -19.68 -4.72
CA ASN A 42 12.65 -19.59 -5.16
C ASN A 42 12.93 -18.31 -5.96
N LYS A 43 12.03 -17.95 -6.90
CA LYS A 43 12.12 -16.70 -7.65
C LYS A 43 11.99 -15.49 -6.70
N LEU A 44 11.03 -15.53 -5.78
CA LEU A 44 10.82 -14.46 -4.79
C LEU A 44 12.04 -14.26 -3.90
N ASN A 45 12.66 -15.32 -3.41
CA ASN A 45 13.89 -15.22 -2.62
C ASN A 45 15.02 -14.51 -3.39
N GLN A 46 15.18 -14.82 -4.69
CA GLN A 46 16.20 -14.14 -5.50
C GLN A 46 15.87 -12.65 -5.71
N ILE A 47 14.60 -12.32 -5.96
CA ILE A 47 14.12 -10.94 -6.11
C ILE A 47 14.37 -10.14 -4.83
N LEU A 48 14.01 -10.71 -3.68
CA LEU A 48 14.19 -10.08 -2.37
C LEU A 48 15.67 -9.91 -2.03
N LEU A 49 16.51 -10.91 -2.34
CA LEU A 49 17.95 -10.84 -2.12
C LEU A 49 18.58 -9.72 -2.97
N ASN A 50 18.24 -9.64 -4.25
CA ASN A 50 18.70 -8.56 -5.13
C ASN A 50 18.24 -7.18 -4.62
N GLY A 51 17.00 -7.09 -4.15
CA GLY A 51 16.47 -5.87 -3.55
C GLY A 51 17.20 -5.49 -2.25
N LEU A 52 17.48 -6.45 -1.38
CA LEU A 52 18.23 -6.25 -0.13
C LEU A 52 19.66 -5.76 -0.43
N GLU A 53 20.34 -6.39 -1.36
CA GLU A 53 21.67 -5.97 -1.79
C GLU A 53 21.66 -4.55 -2.36
N LYS A 54 20.73 -4.27 -3.27
CA LYS A 54 20.63 -2.97 -3.97
C LYS A 54 20.26 -1.82 -3.03
N HIS A 55 19.35 -2.04 -2.09
CA HIS A 55 18.79 -0.97 -1.25
C HIS A 55 19.42 -0.88 0.13
N GLU A 56 19.93 -1.98 0.69
CA GLU A 56 20.45 -2.06 2.06
C GLU A 56 21.93 -2.51 2.12
N GLY A 57 22.52 -2.90 0.99
CA GLY A 57 23.90 -3.37 0.93
C GLY A 57 24.15 -4.67 1.70
N LYS A 58 23.11 -5.46 1.96
CA LYS A 58 23.14 -6.71 2.73
C LYS A 58 22.81 -7.90 1.84
N THR A 59 23.35 -9.07 2.16
CA THR A 59 23.23 -10.29 1.34
C THR A 59 22.71 -11.49 2.09
N ASP A 60 22.36 -11.34 3.38
CA ASP A 60 21.81 -12.43 4.20
C ASP A 60 20.29 -12.28 4.31
N LEU A 61 19.57 -13.10 3.56
CA LEU A 61 18.13 -13.16 3.54
C LEU A 61 17.65 -14.59 3.71
N SER A 62 16.84 -14.81 4.74
CA SER A 62 16.09 -16.05 4.92
C SER A 62 14.64 -15.74 5.21
N VAL A 63 13.72 -16.27 4.39
CA VAL A 63 12.28 -16.11 4.56
C VAL A 63 11.62 -17.47 4.73
N ASP A 64 10.91 -17.66 5.83
CA ASP A 64 10.09 -18.84 6.08
C ASP A 64 8.70 -18.66 5.44
N TRP A 65 8.52 -19.20 4.25
CA TRP A 65 7.30 -19.07 3.48
C TRP A 65 6.19 -19.98 3.97
N LYS A 66 4.99 -19.43 4.16
CA LYS A 66 3.77 -20.14 4.55
C LYS A 66 2.67 -19.94 3.51
N VAL A 67 1.84 -20.98 3.32
CA VAL A 67 0.67 -20.88 2.44
C VAL A 67 -0.51 -20.38 3.25
N ALA A 68 -1.05 -19.24 2.88
CA ALA A 68 -2.30 -18.72 3.42
C ALA A 68 -3.03 -17.87 2.38
N ASN A 69 -4.36 -17.81 2.46
CA ASN A 69 -5.21 -17.06 1.57
C ASN A 69 -6.30 -16.34 2.37
N LEU A 70 -6.53 -15.06 2.09
CA LEU A 70 -7.56 -14.24 2.76
C LEU A 70 -8.98 -14.80 2.63
N SER A 71 -9.23 -15.61 1.59
CA SER A 71 -10.54 -16.24 1.37
C SER A 71 -10.67 -17.63 2.02
N SER A 72 -9.71 -18.06 2.85
CA SER A 72 -9.71 -19.37 3.50
C SER A 72 -9.20 -19.27 4.93
N ASP A 73 -9.77 -20.07 5.83
CA ASP A 73 -9.31 -20.15 7.22
C ASP A 73 -8.03 -20.97 7.38
N LYS A 74 -7.65 -21.73 6.34
CA LYS A 74 -6.49 -22.62 6.37
C LYS A 74 -5.18 -21.85 6.29
N GLY A 75 -4.19 -22.29 7.06
CA GLY A 75 -2.79 -21.86 6.99
C GLY A 75 -2.46 -20.69 7.92
N TRP A 76 -3.43 -19.96 8.44
CA TRP A 76 -3.16 -18.80 9.30
C TRP A 76 -2.56 -19.17 10.65
N ASP A 77 -3.09 -20.19 11.34
CA ASP A 77 -2.54 -20.63 12.63
C ASP A 77 -1.08 -21.07 12.50
N GLU A 78 -0.72 -21.76 11.41
CA GLU A 78 0.67 -22.15 11.15
C GLU A 78 1.56 -20.97 10.76
N ALA A 79 1.00 -20.01 10.01
CA ALA A 79 1.74 -18.82 9.59
C ALA A 79 2.12 -17.94 10.80
N VAL A 80 1.21 -17.71 11.75
CA VAL A 80 1.44 -16.85 12.92
C VAL A 80 2.18 -17.55 14.07
N LYS A 81 2.32 -18.86 14.04
CA LYS A 81 2.92 -19.63 15.13
C LYS A 81 4.33 -19.16 15.45
N GLY A 82 4.56 -18.72 16.71
CA GLY A 82 5.84 -18.23 17.19
C GLY A 82 6.27 -16.90 16.59
N CYS A 83 5.34 -16.10 16.06
CA CYS A 83 5.58 -14.72 15.66
C CYS A 83 5.37 -13.77 16.84
N ASP A 84 6.25 -12.80 16.97
CA ASP A 84 6.11 -11.68 17.90
C ASP A 84 5.19 -10.60 17.33
N TYR A 85 5.29 -10.36 16.03
CA TYR A 85 4.55 -9.31 15.31
C TYR A 85 3.98 -9.81 13.99
N VAL A 86 2.97 -9.10 13.49
CA VAL A 86 2.39 -9.33 12.16
C VAL A 86 2.27 -7.99 11.42
N LEU A 87 2.87 -7.90 10.24
CA LEU A 87 2.57 -6.86 9.24
C LEU A 87 1.52 -7.42 8.28
N HIS A 88 0.28 -6.97 8.44
CA HIS A 88 -0.83 -7.42 7.59
C HIS A 88 -0.96 -6.54 6.36
N VAL A 89 -0.12 -6.83 5.35
CA VAL A 89 -0.04 -6.08 4.08
C VAL A 89 -1.01 -6.66 3.03
N ALA A 90 -1.31 -7.95 3.11
CA ALA A 90 -2.20 -8.61 2.15
C ALA A 90 -3.58 -7.93 2.05
N SER A 91 -3.99 -7.63 0.84
CA SER A 91 -5.33 -7.11 0.55
C SER A 91 -5.85 -7.72 -0.76
N PRO A 92 -7.15 -7.99 -0.90
CA PRO A 92 -7.74 -8.50 -2.12
C PRO A 92 -7.89 -7.39 -3.17
N ILE A 93 -6.76 -6.83 -3.62
CA ILE A 93 -6.74 -5.81 -4.67
C ILE A 93 -6.57 -6.53 -6.01
N GLY A 94 -7.58 -6.41 -6.88
CA GLY A 94 -7.49 -6.87 -8.26
C GLY A 94 -7.35 -5.67 -9.21
N MET A 95 -6.67 -5.86 -10.35
CA MET A 95 -6.58 -4.85 -11.41
C MET A 95 -7.94 -4.59 -12.08
N GLN A 96 -8.93 -5.46 -11.89
CA GLN A 96 -10.28 -5.32 -12.43
C GLN A 96 -11.26 -5.00 -11.32
N LEU A 97 -12.18 -4.06 -11.61
CA LEU A 97 -13.30 -3.79 -10.71
C LEU A 97 -14.18 -5.04 -10.60
N PRO A 98 -14.61 -5.42 -9.38
CA PRO A 98 -15.46 -6.58 -9.19
C PRO A 98 -16.86 -6.34 -9.82
N LYS A 99 -17.50 -7.42 -10.24
CA LYS A 99 -18.88 -7.37 -10.74
C LYS A 99 -19.89 -7.10 -9.62
N ASN A 100 -19.57 -7.55 -8.43
CA ASN A 100 -20.34 -7.34 -7.20
C ASN A 100 -19.40 -6.82 -6.11
N GLU A 101 -19.83 -5.82 -5.34
CA GLU A 101 -19.06 -5.26 -4.22
C GLU A 101 -18.58 -6.31 -3.22
N ASP A 102 -19.40 -7.35 -2.98
CA ASP A 102 -19.09 -8.44 -2.07
C ASP A 102 -17.82 -9.23 -2.47
N GLU A 103 -17.49 -9.28 -3.76
CA GLU A 103 -16.28 -9.96 -4.24
C GLU A 103 -14.99 -9.30 -3.73
N MET A 104 -15.05 -8.02 -3.36
CA MET A 104 -13.91 -7.27 -2.79
C MET A 104 -14.09 -7.04 -1.29
N VAL A 105 -15.28 -6.63 -0.86
CA VAL A 105 -15.53 -6.24 0.53
C VAL A 105 -15.45 -7.43 1.48
N LYS A 106 -16.11 -8.56 1.16
CA LYS A 106 -16.09 -9.74 2.04
C LYS A 106 -14.68 -10.30 2.25
N PRO A 107 -13.88 -10.57 1.21
CA PRO A 107 -12.51 -11.06 1.41
C PRO A 107 -11.62 -10.06 2.16
N ALA A 108 -11.85 -8.75 2.02
CA ALA A 108 -11.10 -7.74 2.75
C ALA A 108 -11.41 -7.80 4.25
N VAL A 109 -12.69 -7.78 4.61
CA VAL A 109 -13.14 -7.81 6.03
C VAL A 109 -12.82 -9.16 6.67
N GLU A 110 -13.28 -10.27 6.07
CA GLU A 110 -13.10 -11.60 6.62
C GLU A 110 -11.63 -12.01 6.66
N GLY A 111 -10.85 -11.65 5.62
CA GLY A 111 -9.42 -11.92 5.58
C GLY A 111 -8.67 -11.22 6.70
N THR A 112 -8.97 -9.94 6.95
CA THR A 112 -8.40 -9.20 8.08
C THR A 112 -8.77 -9.86 9.42
N LEU A 113 -10.01 -10.25 9.60
CA LEU A 113 -10.46 -10.93 10.84
C LEU A 113 -9.80 -12.30 11.01
N ARG A 114 -9.54 -13.05 9.93
CA ARG A 114 -8.80 -14.33 10.00
C ARG A 114 -7.40 -14.12 10.55
N VAL A 115 -6.68 -13.13 10.03
CA VAL A 115 -5.33 -12.81 10.51
C VAL A 115 -5.34 -12.38 11.97
N LEU A 116 -6.24 -11.48 12.36
CA LEU A 116 -6.36 -11.01 13.75
C LEU A 116 -6.72 -12.14 14.72
N ASN A 117 -7.68 -13.00 14.35
CA ASN A 117 -8.04 -14.16 15.18
C ASN A 117 -6.87 -15.13 15.38
N ALA A 118 -6.11 -15.40 14.33
CA ALA A 118 -4.94 -16.28 14.41
C ALA A 118 -3.83 -15.63 15.26
N ALA A 119 -3.56 -14.34 15.04
CA ALA A 119 -2.56 -13.58 15.78
C ALA A 119 -2.88 -13.49 17.28
N SER A 120 -4.14 -13.18 17.64
CA SER A 120 -4.61 -13.14 19.04
C SER A 120 -4.42 -14.49 19.73
N LYS A 121 -4.85 -15.59 19.10
CA LYS A 121 -4.67 -16.96 19.64
C LYS A 121 -3.20 -17.36 19.82
N ALA A 122 -2.31 -16.86 18.95
CA ALA A 122 -0.90 -17.18 18.99
C ALA A 122 -0.10 -16.32 19.99
N GLY A 123 -0.72 -15.32 20.62
CA GLY A 123 -0.08 -14.41 21.58
C GLY A 123 0.83 -13.39 20.89
N VAL A 124 0.53 -12.98 19.66
CA VAL A 124 1.24 -11.92 18.94
C VAL A 124 1.14 -10.61 19.74
N LYS A 125 2.23 -9.88 19.87
CA LYS A 125 2.30 -8.62 20.64
C LYS A 125 1.54 -7.50 19.94
N ARG A 126 1.77 -7.32 18.65
CA ARG A 126 1.12 -6.27 17.85
C ARG A 126 0.92 -6.71 16.40
N VAL A 127 -0.23 -6.31 15.85
CA VAL A 127 -0.51 -6.38 14.41
C VAL A 127 -0.50 -4.96 13.85
N VAL A 128 0.22 -4.74 12.74
CA VAL A 128 0.13 -3.51 11.94
C VAL A 128 -0.60 -3.85 10.65
N ILE A 129 -1.64 -3.09 10.33
CA ILE A 129 -2.45 -3.32 9.12
C ILE A 129 -2.17 -2.22 8.09
N THR A 130 -1.81 -2.62 6.89
CA THR A 130 -1.75 -1.72 5.73
C THR A 130 -3.17 -1.41 5.25
N SER A 131 -3.74 -0.31 5.74
CA SER A 131 -5.00 0.24 5.28
C SER A 131 -4.81 1.08 4.00
N SER A 132 -5.37 2.26 3.92
CA SER A 132 -5.20 3.22 2.81
C SER A 132 -5.80 4.57 3.19
N VAL A 133 -5.32 5.68 2.62
CA VAL A 133 -6.02 6.97 2.66
C VAL A 133 -7.42 6.90 2.04
N ALA A 134 -7.71 5.86 1.25
CA ALA A 134 -9.06 5.59 0.79
C ALA A 134 -10.05 5.31 1.94
N ALA A 135 -9.57 4.97 3.13
CA ALA A 135 -10.42 4.79 4.31
C ALA A 135 -10.76 6.12 5.04
N ILE A 136 -10.19 7.25 4.62
CA ILE A 136 -10.43 8.55 5.28
C ILE A 136 -11.10 9.62 4.41
N MET A 137 -11.00 9.53 3.08
CA MET A 137 -11.25 10.69 2.21
C MET A 137 -12.47 10.61 1.28
N TYR A 138 -13.24 9.53 1.29
CA TYR A 138 -14.37 9.35 0.36
C TYR A 138 -15.73 9.45 1.04
N GLY A 139 -16.76 9.80 0.24
CA GLY A 139 -18.15 9.87 0.71
C GLY A 139 -18.41 10.96 1.73
N THR A 140 -17.64 12.03 1.71
CA THR A 140 -17.72 13.20 2.59
C THR A 140 -17.70 14.49 1.78
N ASP A 141 -18.27 15.55 2.33
CA ASP A 141 -18.20 16.91 1.75
C ASP A 141 -16.95 17.67 2.25
N LYS A 142 -16.14 17.08 3.14
CA LYS A 142 -14.89 17.67 3.62
C LYS A 142 -13.94 17.91 2.45
N GLN A 143 -13.31 19.08 2.46
CA GLN A 143 -12.23 19.50 1.57
C GLN A 143 -11.02 19.94 2.41
N GLY A 144 -9.87 20.09 1.77
CA GLY A 144 -8.63 20.47 2.44
C GLY A 144 -7.92 19.28 3.06
N VAL A 145 -7.51 19.39 4.32
CA VAL A 145 -6.62 18.44 4.98
C VAL A 145 -7.38 17.27 5.60
N PHE A 146 -6.96 16.04 5.30
CA PHE A 146 -7.44 14.80 5.91
C PHE A 146 -6.37 14.20 6.82
N ASP A 147 -6.80 13.70 7.97
CA ASP A 147 -5.94 13.13 9.01
C ASP A 147 -6.49 11.80 9.55
N GLU A 148 -5.90 11.29 10.60
CA GLU A 148 -6.24 10.02 11.23
C GLU A 148 -7.62 9.98 11.88
N GLU A 149 -8.23 11.11 12.20
CA GLU A 149 -9.58 11.20 12.80
C GLU A 149 -10.68 11.05 11.74
N ASP A 150 -10.34 11.28 10.48
CA ASP A 150 -11.29 11.18 9.38
C ASP A 150 -11.66 9.73 9.03
N TRP A 151 -12.88 9.57 8.53
CA TRP A 151 -13.36 8.30 8.02
C TRP A 151 -14.18 8.46 6.75
N THR A 152 -13.85 7.64 5.77
CA THR A 152 -14.69 7.45 4.59
C THR A 152 -16.07 6.96 5.01
N ASN A 153 -17.13 7.54 4.43
CA ASN A 153 -18.49 7.04 4.57
C ASN A 153 -18.74 5.87 3.59
N PRO A 154 -18.73 4.61 4.05
CA PRO A 154 -18.88 3.45 3.18
C PRO A 154 -20.29 3.33 2.55
N ASN A 155 -21.27 4.07 3.06
CA ASN A 155 -22.67 4.04 2.59
C ASN A 155 -22.97 5.17 1.59
N SER A 156 -22.04 6.07 1.32
CA SER A 156 -22.23 7.12 0.33
C SER A 156 -22.22 6.54 -1.09
N LYS A 157 -23.10 7.07 -1.94
CA LYS A 157 -23.20 6.71 -3.37
C LYS A 157 -21.93 7.08 -4.16
N THR A 158 -21.11 7.99 -3.62
CA THR A 158 -19.87 8.45 -4.25
C THR A 158 -18.66 7.64 -3.80
N THR A 159 -18.80 6.82 -2.76
CA THR A 159 -17.70 5.94 -2.30
C THR A 159 -17.55 4.75 -3.24
N ASN A 160 -16.37 4.64 -3.85
CA ASN A 160 -16.05 3.50 -4.69
C ASN A 160 -15.84 2.21 -3.87
N VAL A 161 -15.94 1.06 -4.53
CA VAL A 161 -15.87 -0.25 -3.87
C VAL A 161 -14.54 -0.51 -3.15
N TYR A 162 -13.43 0.01 -3.67
CA TYR A 162 -12.12 -0.11 -3.02
C TYR A 162 -12.08 0.67 -1.70
N ALA A 163 -12.48 1.94 -1.71
CA ALA A 163 -12.57 2.76 -0.50
C ALA A 163 -13.51 2.13 0.54
N LYS A 164 -14.65 1.61 0.09
CA LYS A 164 -15.59 0.86 0.94
C LYS A 164 -14.93 -0.37 1.57
N SER A 165 -14.20 -1.17 0.78
CA SER A 165 -13.55 -2.40 1.27
C SER A 165 -12.48 -2.09 2.31
N LYS A 166 -11.63 -1.08 2.07
CA LYS A 166 -10.58 -0.65 3.01
C LYS A 166 -11.17 -0.10 4.30
N THR A 167 -12.19 0.76 4.20
CA THR A 167 -12.88 1.33 5.37
C THR A 167 -13.51 0.26 6.24
N LEU A 168 -14.24 -0.69 5.64
CA LEU A 168 -14.93 -1.73 6.38
C LEU A 168 -13.96 -2.75 7.00
N ALA A 169 -12.88 -3.09 6.30
CA ALA A 169 -11.84 -3.97 6.85
C ALA A 169 -11.13 -3.33 8.06
N GLU A 170 -10.75 -2.05 7.95
CA GLU A 170 -10.10 -1.34 9.05
C GLU A 170 -11.05 -1.16 10.25
N LYS A 171 -12.30 -0.76 10.03
CA LYS A 171 -13.29 -0.68 11.11
C LYS A 171 -13.51 -2.02 11.80
N ALA A 172 -13.60 -3.12 11.04
CA ALA A 172 -13.73 -4.45 11.60
C ALA A 172 -12.51 -4.84 12.45
N ALA A 173 -11.31 -4.42 12.06
CA ALA A 173 -10.10 -4.64 12.85
C ALA A 173 -10.14 -3.87 14.19
N TRP A 174 -10.53 -2.60 14.17
CA TRP A 174 -10.70 -1.80 15.39
C TRP A 174 -11.81 -2.33 16.30
N ASP A 175 -12.91 -2.83 15.73
CA ASP A 175 -14.00 -3.46 16.50
C ASP A 175 -13.60 -4.82 17.06
N PHE A 176 -12.71 -5.56 16.38
CA PHE A 176 -12.13 -6.79 16.90
C PHE A 176 -11.26 -6.51 18.12
N ILE A 177 -10.29 -5.58 18.00
CA ILE A 177 -9.32 -5.33 19.08
C ILE A 177 -9.98 -4.78 20.36
N LYS A 178 -11.08 -4.02 20.24
CA LYS A 178 -11.86 -3.55 21.38
C LYS A 178 -12.47 -4.70 22.20
N LYS A 179 -12.66 -5.87 21.60
CA LYS A 179 -13.27 -7.06 22.21
C LYS A 179 -12.22 -8.11 22.57
N ASP A 180 -11.02 -7.99 21.99
CA ASP A 180 -9.94 -8.93 22.25
C ASP A 180 -9.41 -8.79 23.67
N THR A 181 -9.18 -9.94 24.32
CA THR A 181 -8.68 -10.01 25.70
C THR A 181 -7.28 -10.59 25.79
N SER A 182 -6.63 -10.85 24.66
CA SER A 182 -5.29 -11.43 24.64
C SER A 182 -4.19 -10.43 25.04
N GLY A 183 -4.49 -9.13 25.00
CA GLY A 183 -3.51 -8.06 25.19
C GLY A 183 -2.77 -7.68 23.89
N MET A 184 -3.17 -8.25 22.74
CA MET A 184 -2.62 -7.89 21.44
C MET A 184 -2.92 -6.43 21.12
N GLU A 185 -1.92 -5.72 20.61
CA GLU A 185 -2.06 -4.33 20.17
C GLU A 185 -2.34 -4.26 18.66
N LEU A 186 -2.96 -3.16 18.22
CA LEU A 186 -3.23 -2.86 16.81
C LEU A 186 -2.72 -1.47 16.46
N SER A 187 -2.09 -1.35 15.28
CA SER A 187 -1.83 -0.08 14.60
C SER A 187 -2.26 -0.19 13.15
N THR A 188 -2.59 0.92 12.51
CA THR A 188 -2.90 0.92 11.07
C THR A 188 -2.07 1.99 10.35
N VAL A 189 -1.50 1.64 9.21
CA VAL A 189 -0.81 2.54 8.30
C VAL A 189 -1.70 2.77 7.08
N LEU A 190 -1.90 4.02 6.70
CA LEU A 190 -2.81 4.44 5.64
C LEU A 190 -2.03 5.06 4.46
N PRO A 191 -1.45 4.24 3.57
CA PRO A 191 -0.68 4.76 2.44
C PRO A 191 -1.55 5.53 1.45
N ALA A 192 -0.99 6.61 0.91
CA ALA A 192 -1.46 7.31 -0.27
C ALA A 192 -1.10 6.53 -1.54
N MET A 193 -0.86 7.21 -2.68
CA MET A 193 -0.37 6.58 -3.90
C MET A 193 1.08 6.13 -3.67
N VAL A 194 1.30 4.81 -3.75
CA VAL A 194 2.61 4.23 -3.45
C VAL A 194 3.41 4.09 -4.75
N PHE A 195 4.51 4.82 -4.83
CA PHE A 195 5.51 4.71 -5.88
C PHE A 195 6.81 4.16 -5.30
N GLY A 196 7.91 4.24 -6.05
CA GLY A 196 9.20 3.75 -5.59
C GLY A 196 9.72 2.59 -6.44
N PRO A 197 10.92 2.07 -6.15
CA PRO A 197 11.55 1.08 -6.98
C PRO A 197 10.77 -0.23 -7.01
N ILE A 198 10.48 -0.72 -8.22
CA ILE A 198 9.92 -2.06 -8.42
C ILE A 198 11.02 -3.12 -8.30
N LEU A 199 10.65 -4.29 -7.84
CA LEU A 199 11.57 -5.42 -7.67
C LEU A 199 11.35 -6.53 -8.70
N GLU A 200 10.18 -6.54 -9.32
CA GLU A 200 9.77 -7.44 -10.41
C GLU A 200 8.66 -6.78 -11.25
N GLU A 201 8.23 -7.48 -12.30
CA GLU A 201 7.15 -7.00 -13.18
C GLU A 201 5.75 -7.00 -12.53
N ASP A 202 5.58 -7.63 -11.37
CA ASP A 202 4.34 -7.59 -10.56
C ASP A 202 4.40 -6.39 -9.60
N PHE A 203 4.12 -5.22 -10.11
CA PHE A 203 4.11 -3.94 -9.40
C PHE A 203 2.68 -3.45 -9.14
N GLY A 204 2.51 -2.62 -8.13
CA GLY A 204 1.19 -2.11 -7.72
C GLY A 204 0.51 -1.21 -8.76
N VAL A 205 -0.79 -0.97 -8.56
CA VAL A 205 -1.65 -0.16 -9.46
C VAL A 205 -1.10 1.25 -9.70
N SER A 206 -0.47 1.86 -8.69
CA SER A 206 0.09 3.22 -8.78
C SER A 206 1.23 3.29 -9.78
N VAL A 207 2.17 2.34 -9.72
CA VAL A 207 3.28 2.27 -10.67
C VAL A 207 2.77 1.98 -12.09
N GLY A 208 1.76 1.10 -12.22
CA GLY A 208 1.10 0.86 -13.51
C GLY A 208 0.56 2.13 -14.16
N ALA A 209 0.00 3.06 -13.37
CA ALA A 209 -0.48 4.35 -13.88
C ALA A 209 0.66 5.22 -14.44
N ILE A 210 1.84 5.24 -13.80
CA ILE A 210 3.03 5.94 -14.34
C ILE A 210 3.45 5.31 -15.67
N LEU A 211 3.54 3.99 -15.74
CA LEU A 211 3.94 3.28 -16.96
C LEU A 211 2.97 3.54 -18.11
N ASP A 212 1.68 3.53 -17.84
CA ASP A 212 0.66 3.85 -18.82
C ASP A 212 0.80 5.27 -19.36
N MET A 213 1.18 6.25 -18.51
CA MET A 213 1.47 7.62 -18.93
C MET A 213 2.75 7.71 -19.76
N MET A 214 3.84 7.07 -19.32
CA MET A 214 5.12 7.09 -20.02
C MET A 214 5.08 6.39 -21.37
N ASN A 215 4.26 5.35 -21.50
CA ASN A 215 4.04 4.62 -22.76
C ASN A 215 2.96 5.25 -23.65
N GLY A 216 2.45 6.45 -23.31
CA GLY A 216 1.54 7.20 -24.16
C GLY A 216 0.13 6.61 -24.29
N LYS A 217 -0.29 5.76 -23.36
CA LYS A 217 -1.64 5.15 -23.41
C LYS A 217 -2.79 6.17 -23.32
N TYR A 218 -2.53 7.32 -22.72
CA TYR A 218 -3.54 8.36 -22.51
C TYR A 218 -3.10 9.67 -23.16
N PRO A 219 -3.97 10.35 -23.93
CA PRO A 219 -3.63 11.61 -24.60
C PRO A 219 -3.71 12.83 -23.67
N ILE A 220 -4.33 12.70 -22.52
CA ILE A 220 -4.61 13.76 -21.55
C ILE A 220 -4.52 13.23 -20.12
N VAL A 221 -4.32 14.11 -19.15
CA VAL A 221 -4.29 13.78 -17.72
C VAL A 221 -5.48 14.38 -16.99
N PRO A 222 -6.05 13.72 -15.97
CA PRO A 222 -7.04 14.32 -15.09
C PRO A 222 -6.43 15.44 -14.23
N ASN A 223 -7.24 16.45 -13.89
CA ASN A 223 -6.88 17.44 -12.87
C ASN A 223 -7.07 16.82 -11.49
N TRP A 224 -6.09 16.00 -11.09
CA TRP A 224 -6.15 15.23 -9.86
C TRP A 224 -4.89 15.47 -9.03
N ASP A 225 -5.10 15.98 -7.82
CA ASP A 225 -4.11 16.11 -6.77
C ASP A 225 -4.14 14.84 -5.92
N MET A 226 -3.00 14.23 -5.69
CA MET A 226 -2.87 12.96 -4.99
C MET A 226 -1.73 13.01 -3.97
N GLY A 227 -1.98 12.46 -2.79
CA GLY A 227 -0.90 12.15 -1.86
C GLY A 227 0.01 11.09 -2.46
N VAL A 228 1.31 11.24 -2.28
CA VAL A 228 2.37 10.36 -2.80
C VAL A 228 3.26 9.90 -1.67
N VAL A 229 3.69 8.64 -1.74
CA VAL A 229 4.67 8.08 -0.80
C VAL A 229 5.54 7.04 -1.50
N ASP A 230 6.80 6.94 -1.09
CA ASP A 230 7.72 5.89 -1.54
C ASP A 230 7.43 4.58 -0.82
N VAL A 231 7.47 3.46 -1.53
CA VAL A 231 7.24 2.13 -0.97
C VAL A 231 8.22 1.77 0.16
N ARG A 232 9.45 2.27 0.06
CA ARG A 232 10.46 2.09 1.11
C ARG A 232 10.07 2.83 2.39
N ASP A 233 9.39 3.97 2.26
CA ASP A 233 8.91 4.75 3.41
C ASP A 233 7.59 4.22 3.97
N VAL A 234 6.76 3.57 3.14
CA VAL A 234 5.65 2.76 3.63
C VAL A 234 6.18 1.63 4.51
N ALA A 235 7.16 0.86 4.01
CA ALA A 235 7.77 -0.23 4.79
C ALA A 235 8.42 0.29 6.09
N SER A 236 9.13 1.41 6.04
CA SER A 236 9.73 2.03 7.22
C SER A 236 8.66 2.44 8.25
N LEU A 237 7.53 3.01 7.82
CA LEU A 237 6.45 3.38 8.74
C LEU A 237 5.76 2.14 9.34
N GLU A 238 5.60 1.06 8.57
CA GLU A 238 5.09 -0.23 9.08
C GLU A 238 6.01 -0.77 10.21
N LEU A 239 7.33 -0.71 10.05
CA LEU A 239 8.29 -1.13 11.07
C LEU A 239 8.26 -0.20 12.29
N LEU A 240 8.18 1.10 12.10
CA LEU A 240 8.04 2.06 13.20
C LEU A 240 6.72 1.84 13.96
N ALA A 241 5.62 1.63 13.25
CA ALA A 241 4.32 1.33 13.85
C ALA A 241 4.32 -0.03 14.58
N MET A 242 5.15 -0.97 14.17
CA MET A 242 5.32 -2.26 14.82
C MET A 242 6.09 -2.13 16.15
N THR A 243 7.17 -1.32 16.16
CA THR A 243 8.16 -1.33 17.25
C THR A 243 7.98 -0.22 18.28
N LYS A 244 7.50 0.97 17.86
CA LYS A 244 7.36 2.11 18.76
C LYS A 244 6.16 1.94 19.71
N PRO A 245 6.36 2.09 21.05
CA PRO A 245 5.23 2.00 22.00
C PRO A 245 4.12 3.00 21.71
N GLU A 246 4.48 4.19 21.24
CA GLU A 246 3.56 5.29 20.93
C GLU A 246 2.59 4.96 19.78
N ALA A 247 2.90 3.93 19.00
CA ALA A 247 2.08 3.50 17.88
C ALA A 247 0.87 2.64 18.28
N ALA A 248 0.90 2.06 19.48
CA ALA A 248 -0.19 1.21 19.96
C ALA A 248 -1.54 1.94 19.96
N GLY A 249 -2.56 1.32 19.36
CA GLY A 249 -3.90 1.87 19.32
C GLY A 249 -4.08 3.07 18.37
N LYS A 250 -3.15 3.29 17.42
CA LYS A 250 -3.17 4.47 16.55
C LYS A 250 -3.23 4.11 15.07
N ARG A 251 -3.77 5.05 14.32
CA ARG A 251 -3.76 5.11 12.85
C ARG A 251 -2.63 6.05 12.43
N PHE A 252 -2.04 5.85 11.26
CA PHE A 252 -0.99 6.73 10.73
C PHE A 252 -1.22 6.99 9.24
N VAL A 253 -1.49 8.23 8.88
CA VAL A 253 -1.49 8.65 7.48
C VAL A 253 -0.07 8.54 6.93
N CYS A 254 0.08 7.86 5.80
CA CYS A 254 1.35 7.56 5.16
C CYS A 254 1.42 8.27 3.80
N SER A 255 1.70 9.56 3.83
CA SER A 255 1.84 10.43 2.66
C SER A 255 3.03 11.37 2.85
N ALA A 256 3.95 11.40 1.89
CA ALA A 256 5.08 12.31 1.97
C ALA A 256 4.67 13.73 1.61
N GLU A 257 4.07 13.89 0.45
CA GLU A 257 3.65 15.16 -0.15
C GLU A 257 2.46 14.93 -1.09
N ASN A 258 1.73 15.99 -1.42
CA ASN A 258 0.78 15.98 -2.51
C ASN A 258 1.46 16.36 -3.84
N MET A 259 1.00 15.77 -4.94
CA MET A 259 1.48 16.05 -6.29
C MET A 259 0.34 15.95 -7.30
N PHE A 260 0.17 17.00 -8.13
CA PHE A 260 -0.74 16.90 -9.27
C PHE A 260 -0.18 15.95 -10.35
N MET A 261 -1.07 15.18 -10.98
CA MET A 261 -0.65 14.30 -12.07
C MET A 261 0.02 15.05 -13.23
N LYS A 262 -0.38 16.30 -13.48
CA LYS A 262 0.27 17.16 -14.47
C LYS A 262 1.74 17.41 -14.09
N ASP A 263 1.99 17.80 -12.85
CA ASP A 263 3.34 18.15 -12.36
C ASP A 263 4.23 16.89 -12.34
N GLN A 264 3.65 15.73 -11.98
CA GLN A 264 4.32 14.43 -12.11
C GLN A 264 4.76 14.17 -13.55
N ASN A 265 3.87 14.39 -14.52
CA ASN A 265 4.17 14.12 -15.93
C ASN A 265 5.17 15.14 -16.52
N GLU A 266 5.11 16.40 -16.08
CA GLU A 266 6.11 17.41 -16.45
C GLU A 266 7.49 17.01 -15.92
N TYR A 267 7.57 16.60 -14.65
CA TYR A 267 8.81 16.12 -14.03
C TYR A 267 9.35 14.86 -14.74
N LEU A 268 8.50 13.86 -15.01
CA LEU A 268 8.90 12.66 -15.76
C LEU A 268 9.42 13.00 -17.17
N SER A 269 8.78 13.96 -17.85
CA SER A 269 9.24 14.41 -19.18
C SER A 269 10.58 15.13 -19.15
N GLU A 270 10.92 15.77 -18.03
CA GLU A 270 12.21 16.46 -17.84
C GLU A 270 13.34 15.43 -17.63
N ILE A 271 13.11 14.42 -16.79
CA ILE A 271 14.14 13.44 -16.43
C ILE A 271 14.23 12.26 -17.43
N PHE A 272 13.19 12.04 -18.25
CA PHE A 272 13.16 11.04 -19.34
C PHE A 272 12.81 11.69 -20.67
N PRO A 273 13.75 12.45 -21.27
CA PRO A 273 13.49 13.20 -22.50
C PRO A 273 13.13 12.31 -23.69
N GLU A 274 13.59 11.06 -23.74
CA GLU A 274 13.24 10.06 -24.74
C GLU A 274 11.75 9.71 -24.74
N SER A 275 11.10 9.69 -23.57
CA SER A 275 9.68 9.41 -23.41
C SER A 275 8.83 10.68 -23.43
N ALA A 276 9.41 11.87 -23.41
CA ALA A 276 8.72 13.15 -23.21
C ALA A 276 7.63 13.46 -24.25
N SER A 277 7.77 12.93 -25.47
CA SER A 277 6.77 13.08 -26.53
C SER A 277 5.51 12.23 -26.31
N LYS A 278 5.63 11.13 -25.59
CA LYS A 278 4.54 10.19 -25.27
C LYS A 278 3.79 10.61 -24.01
N ILE A 279 4.49 11.26 -23.06
CA ILE A 279 3.92 11.64 -21.75
C ILE A 279 2.91 12.78 -21.90
N PRO A 280 1.63 12.59 -21.54
CA PRO A 280 0.61 13.62 -21.70
C PRO A 280 0.79 14.76 -20.70
N LYS A 281 0.74 16.00 -21.19
CA LYS A 281 0.85 17.24 -20.37
C LYS A 281 -0.43 18.06 -20.34
N ARG A 282 -1.37 17.74 -21.25
CA ARG A 282 -2.62 18.47 -21.38
C ARG A 282 -3.64 17.97 -20.35
N VAL A 283 -4.08 18.88 -19.47
CA VAL A 283 -5.09 18.56 -18.47
C VAL A 283 -6.48 18.50 -19.09
N ALA A 284 -7.20 17.43 -18.82
CA ALA A 284 -8.57 17.27 -19.24
C ALA A 284 -9.52 18.15 -18.41
N PRO A 285 -10.53 18.78 -19.04
CA PRO A 285 -11.61 19.42 -18.28
C PRO A 285 -12.32 18.41 -17.37
N ASN A 286 -12.60 18.79 -16.13
CA ASN A 286 -13.22 17.88 -15.14
C ASN A 286 -14.54 17.28 -15.63
N TRP A 287 -15.35 18.08 -16.37
CA TRP A 287 -16.63 17.61 -16.92
C TRP A 287 -16.44 16.44 -17.91
N LEU A 288 -15.37 16.48 -18.71
CA LEU A 288 -15.06 15.44 -19.69
C LEU A 288 -14.71 14.12 -18.97
N ILE A 289 -13.84 14.18 -17.97
CA ILE A 289 -13.47 12.97 -17.19
C ILE A 289 -14.71 12.42 -16.45
N LYS A 290 -15.54 13.29 -15.85
CA LYS A 290 -16.80 12.87 -15.20
C LYS A 290 -17.78 12.22 -16.19
N PHE A 291 -17.87 12.73 -17.41
CA PHE A 291 -18.68 12.13 -18.46
C PHE A 291 -18.12 10.76 -18.90
N LEU A 292 -16.82 10.67 -19.17
CA LEU A 292 -16.17 9.42 -19.52
C LEU A 292 -16.25 8.37 -18.41
N ALA A 293 -16.25 8.78 -17.14
CA ALA A 293 -16.41 7.90 -15.99
C ALA A 293 -17.77 7.14 -15.97
N LEU A 294 -18.78 7.60 -16.73
CA LEU A 294 -20.02 6.85 -16.89
C LEU A 294 -19.82 5.54 -17.68
N PHE A 295 -18.81 5.50 -18.55
CA PHE A 295 -18.52 4.38 -19.45
C PHE A 295 -17.23 3.64 -19.10
N LEU A 296 -16.26 4.33 -18.47
CA LEU A 296 -14.94 3.80 -18.14
C LEU A 296 -14.79 3.62 -16.62
N PRO A 297 -14.91 2.38 -16.12
CA PRO A 297 -14.86 2.10 -14.69
C PRO A 297 -13.61 2.62 -13.97
N ALA A 298 -12.44 2.61 -14.62
CA ALA A 298 -11.20 3.13 -14.05
C ALA A 298 -11.31 4.62 -13.68
N LEU A 299 -12.00 5.42 -14.48
CA LEU A 299 -12.20 6.85 -14.21
C LEU A 299 -13.18 7.12 -13.05
N LYS A 300 -14.04 6.16 -12.69
CA LYS A 300 -14.94 6.30 -11.53
C LYS A 300 -14.15 6.43 -10.22
N MET A 301 -12.98 5.83 -10.13
CA MET A 301 -12.15 5.88 -8.92
C MET A 301 -11.65 7.30 -8.62
N ILE A 302 -11.37 8.09 -9.65
CA ILE A 302 -10.82 9.44 -9.53
C ILE A 302 -11.88 10.54 -9.70
N ALA A 303 -13.01 10.22 -10.32
CA ALA A 303 -14.03 11.21 -10.71
C ALA A 303 -14.56 12.05 -9.54
N GLU A 304 -14.65 11.46 -8.34
CA GLU A 304 -15.10 12.17 -7.14
C GLU A 304 -14.06 13.19 -6.64
N GLY A 305 -12.77 12.89 -6.80
CA GLY A 305 -11.65 13.73 -6.36
C GLY A 305 -11.30 14.87 -7.33
N LEU A 306 -11.84 14.86 -8.56
CA LEU A 306 -11.45 15.82 -9.58
C LEU A 306 -11.76 17.26 -9.19
N GLY A 307 -10.72 18.09 -9.19
CA GLY A 307 -10.83 19.52 -8.86
C GLY A 307 -11.15 19.81 -7.39
N LYS A 308 -11.00 18.82 -6.51
CA LYS A 308 -11.05 19.01 -5.05
C LYS A 308 -9.63 19.04 -4.51
N GLU A 309 -9.36 19.98 -3.62
CA GLU A 309 -8.12 19.99 -2.83
C GLU A 309 -8.26 18.96 -1.70
N ARG A 310 -7.40 17.97 -1.69
CA ARG A 310 -7.36 16.91 -0.69
C ARG A 310 -5.91 16.60 -0.34
N SER A 311 -5.43 17.26 0.70
CA SER A 311 -4.10 16.97 1.24
C SER A 311 -4.17 16.00 2.41
N MET A 312 -3.08 15.27 2.62
CA MET A 312 -2.96 14.26 3.66
C MET A 312 -2.00 14.79 4.73
N ASP A 313 -2.46 14.89 5.97
CA ASP A 313 -1.60 15.24 7.09
C ASP A 313 -0.96 13.97 7.68
N SER A 314 0.35 13.90 7.60
CA SER A 314 1.16 12.81 8.20
C SER A 314 1.99 13.30 9.39
N SER A 315 1.62 14.43 10.00
CA SER A 315 2.35 15.00 11.15
C SER A 315 2.41 14.03 12.31
N GLN A 316 1.33 13.29 12.59
CA GLN A 316 1.33 12.30 13.66
C GLN A 316 2.41 11.21 13.47
N ALA A 317 2.60 10.71 12.25
CA ALA A 317 3.66 9.74 11.95
C ALA A 317 5.06 10.36 12.14
N ARG A 318 5.25 11.59 11.71
CA ARG A 318 6.52 12.32 11.83
C ARG A 318 6.84 12.62 13.29
N ASP A 319 5.89 13.18 14.03
CA ASP A 319 6.10 13.70 15.38
C ASP A 319 6.22 12.57 16.42
N LEU A 320 5.37 11.53 16.34
CA LEU A 320 5.36 10.45 17.32
C LEU A 320 6.38 9.36 17.00
N LEU A 321 6.59 9.02 15.73
CA LEU A 321 7.41 7.89 15.34
C LEU A 321 8.77 8.29 14.78
N GLY A 322 8.98 9.58 14.48
CA GLY A 322 10.19 10.07 13.83
C GLY A 322 10.27 9.68 12.35
N TRP A 323 9.11 9.42 11.71
CA TRP A 323 9.06 9.05 10.31
C TRP A 323 9.49 10.21 9.40
N ASN A 324 10.45 9.96 8.52
CA ASN A 324 11.01 10.98 7.61
C ASN A 324 11.03 10.44 6.18
N PRO A 325 9.93 10.61 5.42
CA PRO A 325 9.82 10.06 4.07
C PRO A 325 10.61 10.85 3.04
N ARG A 326 10.96 10.17 1.95
CA ARG A 326 11.49 10.73 0.71
C ARG A 326 10.44 11.65 0.08
N SER A 327 10.92 12.55 -0.80
CA SER A 327 10.02 13.43 -1.55
C SER A 327 9.16 12.64 -2.57
N ALA A 328 8.02 13.21 -2.94
CA ALA A 328 7.17 12.65 -3.99
C ALA A 328 7.92 12.51 -5.34
N LYS A 329 8.81 13.47 -5.66
CA LYS A 329 9.64 13.42 -6.87
C LYS A 329 10.59 12.22 -6.86
N GLU A 330 11.22 11.94 -5.72
CA GLU A 330 12.12 10.79 -5.58
C GLU A 330 11.35 9.46 -5.71
N ALA A 331 10.17 9.35 -5.12
CA ALA A 331 9.32 8.18 -5.24
C ALA A 331 8.91 7.91 -6.70
N VAL A 332 8.47 8.93 -7.42
CA VAL A 332 8.07 8.85 -8.83
C VAL A 332 9.28 8.52 -9.72
N LYS A 333 10.43 9.18 -9.49
CA LYS A 333 11.67 8.95 -10.22
C LYS A 333 12.13 7.49 -10.07
N SER A 334 12.24 7.01 -8.84
CA SER A 334 12.74 5.64 -8.60
C SER A 334 11.81 4.56 -9.14
N ALA A 335 10.48 4.81 -9.19
CA ALA A 335 9.54 3.93 -9.86
C ALA A 335 9.81 3.86 -11.37
N ALA A 336 9.98 5.01 -12.03
CA ALA A 336 10.22 5.07 -13.47
C ALA A 336 11.62 4.51 -13.85
N GLU A 337 12.66 4.82 -13.06
CA GLU A 337 14.02 4.29 -13.29
C GLU A 337 14.04 2.76 -13.20
N SER A 338 13.47 2.20 -12.12
CA SER A 338 13.43 0.74 -11.98
C SER A 338 12.56 0.08 -13.05
N ALA A 339 11.44 0.67 -13.44
CA ALA A 339 10.62 0.17 -14.53
C ALA A 339 11.34 0.17 -15.88
N LYS A 340 12.20 1.17 -16.14
CA LYS A 340 13.06 1.20 -17.33
C LYS A 340 14.12 0.09 -17.28
N GLU A 341 14.72 -0.18 -16.13
CA GLU A 341 15.66 -1.30 -15.94
C GLU A 341 14.99 -2.66 -16.28
N PHE A 342 13.69 -2.81 -16.00
CA PHE A 342 12.91 -4.00 -16.37
C PHE A 342 12.40 -3.99 -17.83
N GLY A 343 12.70 -2.94 -18.63
CA GLY A 343 12.24 -2.83 -20.02
C GLY A 343 10.73 -2.59 -20.15
N LEU A 344 10.07 -2.04 -19.12
CA LEU A 344 8.62 -1.79 -19.10
C LEU A 344 8.25 -0.41 -19.69
N ILE A 345 9.24 0.41 -20.00
CA ILE A 345 9.07 1.70 -20.68
C ILE A 345 9.58 1.53 -22.10
N GLU A 346 8.71 1.74 -23.06
CA GLU A 346 9.03 1.66 -24.49
C GLU A 346 9.85 2.90 -24.92
N ASP A 347 10.93 2.69 -25.69
CA ASP A 347 11.76 3.76 -26.26
C ASP A 347 11.00 4.62 -27.30
#